data_5d3edca5d2b2e8d792baff1d779e131e
#
_entry.id   5d3edca5d2b2e8d792baff1d779e131e
#
_cell.length_a   1.000
_cell.length_b   1.000
_cell.length_c   1.000
_cell.angle_alpha   90.00
_cell.angle_beta   90.00
_cell.angle_gamma   90.00
#
_symmetry.space_group_name_H-M   'P 1'
#
loop_
_entity.id
_entity.type
_entity.pdbx_description
1 polymer ?
#
loop_
_entity_poly.entity_id
_entity_poly.type
_entity_poly.pdbx_seq_one_letter_code
_entity_poly.pdbx_strand_id
1 'polypeptide(L)'
;MAADKDNNNNSNPVATINWYDIINQDTRSIDDADLGKVKGLYEPLIVIEKGTINKEKLYIPKSVIEKYSVNVLYLGITEQEAKDIYTQESPPTEDEIKQIETITENRILASRRNNRN
;
A
#
# COMPACT_ATOMS: atom_id res chain seq x y z
N MET A 1 24.80 -1.31 -20.09
CA MET A 1 24.37 -1.08 -19.77
C MET A 1 23.77 -0.56 -19.28
N ALA A 2 23.69 -0.59 -19.48
CA ALA A 2 23.10 -0.13 -19.04
C ALA A 2 22.31 0.10 -18.51
N ALA A 3 22.13 -0.03 -18.68
CA ALA A 3 21.37 0.13 -18.21
C ALA A 3 20.69 0.36 -17.61
N ASP A 4 20.65 0.30 -17.62
CA ASP A 4 19.84 0.49 -17.14
C ASP A 4 19.28 1.17 -16.69
N LYS A 5 19.55 1.49 -16.89
CA LYS A 5 19.08 2.19 -16.57
C LYS A 5 18.19 2.76 -16.53
N ASP A 6 18.04 2.55 -16.96
CA ASP A 6 17.21 2.97 -16.99
C ASP A 6 16.34 3.19 -16.68
N ASN A 7 16.48 3.00 -16.65
CA ASN A 7 15.47 3.23 -16.46
C ASN A 7 14.93 4.24 -16.07
N ASN A 8 15.14 4.70 -16.20
CA ASN A 8 14.71 5.75 -15.86
C ASN A 8 13.67 6.17 -15.43
N ASN A 9 13.62 5.83 -14.98
CA ASN A 9 12.38 5.98 -14.67
C ASN A 9 12.05 7.02 -13.72
N ASN A 10 10.94 7.62 -13.70
CA ASN A 10 10.55 8.80 -12.98
C ASN A 10 9.97 8.52 -11.63
N SER A 11 9.63 7.31 -11.35
CA SER A 11 9.13 6.92 -10.04
C SER A 11 9.87 5.68 -9.62
N ASN A 12 9.88 5.42 -8.32
CA ASN A 12 10.59 4.26 -7.81
C ASN A 12 9.73 3.02 -7.94
N PRO A 13 10.20 2.01 -8.67
CA PRO A 13 9.53 0.73 -8.65
C PRO A 13 9.45 0.20 -7.23
N VAL A 14 8.44 -0.60 -6.95
CA VAL A 14 8.24 -1.11 -5.61
C VAL A 14 9.48 -1.81 -5.08
N ALA A 15 10.19 -2.51 -5.95
CA ALA A 15 11.37 -3.27 -5.53
C ALA A 15 12.52 -2.37 -5.06
N THR A 16 12.49 -1.09 -5.41
CA THR A 16 13.57 -0.18 -5.05
C THR A 16 13.15 0.84 -4.01
N ILE A 17 11.96 0.74 -3.45
CA ILE A 17 11.52 1.66 -2.42
C ILE A 17 12.29 1.39 -1.13
N ASN A 18 12.87 2.44 -0.59
CA ASN A 18 13.43 2.37 0.76
C ASN A 18 12.28 2.59 1.73
N TRP A 19 11.87 1.54 2.40
CA TRP A 19 10.67 1.58 3.21
C TRP A 19 10.73 2.56 4.37
N TYR A 20 11.94 2.90 4.83
CA TYR A 20 12.06 3.90 5.88
C TYR A 20 11.79 5.31 5.36
N ASP A 21 11.96 5.53 4.06
CA ASP A 21 11.72 6.85 3.50
C ASP A 21 10.24 7.20 3.41
N ILE A 22 9.35 6.21 3.48
CA ILE A 22 7.92 6.48 3.33
C ILE A 22 7.24 6.82 4.66
N ILE A 23 7.95 6.72 5.76
CA ILE A 23 7.38 7.06 7.07
C ILE A 23 6.97 8.53 7.08
N ASN A 24 5.76 8.79 7.52
CA ASN A 24 5.13 10.12 7.59
C ASN A 24 4.77 10.71 6.24
N GLN A 25 4.88 9.93 5.18
CA GLN A 25 4.48 10.43 3.86
C GLN A 25 3.01 10.18 3.62
N ASP A 26 2.42 10.99 2.75
CA ASP A 26 1.01 10.87 2.39
C ASP A 26 0.77 9.63 1.55
N THR A 27 -0.47 9.14 1.58
CA THR A 27 -0.87 8.01 0.77
C THR A 27 -2.11 8.37 -0.03
N ARG A 28 -2.24 7.76 -1.21
CA ARG A 28 -3.38 7.98 -2.09
C ARG A 28 -3.89 6.64 -2.60
N SER A 29 -5.20 6.50 -2.62
CA SER A 29 -5.84 5.33 -3.21
C SER A 29 -5.83 5.45 -4.73
N ILE A 30 -6.25 4.38 -5.40
CA ILE A 30 -6.31 4.40 -6.86
C ILE A 30 -7.36 5.39 -7.36
N ASP A 31 -8.38 5.67 -6.55
CA ASP A 31 -9.38 6.69 -6.87
C ASP A 31 -9.02 8.06 -6.28
N ASP A 32 -7.74 8.23 -5.95
CA ASP A 32 -7.13 9.51 -5.55
C ASP A 32 -7.66 10.05 -4.24
N ALA A 33 -8.11 9.17 -3.35
CA ALA A 33 -8.53 9.58 -2.02
C ALA A 33 -7.33 9.58 -1.07
N ASP A 34 -7.34 10.50 -0.14
CA ASP A 34 -6.33 10.59 0.91
C ASP A 34 -6.60 9.51 1.95
N LEU A 35 -5.68 8.57 2.09
CA LEU A 35 -5.85 7.49 3.06
C LEU A 35 -5.11 7.75 4.36
N GLY A 36 -4.39 8.86 4.44
CA GLY A 36 -3.65 9.19 5.64
C GLY A 36 -2.15 9.15 5.42
N LYS A 37 -1.41 9.02 6.51
CA LYS A 37 0.05 9.01 6.46
C LYS A 37 0.57 7.67 6.96
N VAL A 38 1.71 7.27 6.40
CA VAL A 38 2.38 6.07 6.87
C VAL A 38 2.96 6.36 8.25
N LYS A 39 2.56 5.59 9.23
CA LYS A 39 3.01 5.79 10.60
C LYS A 39 3.98 4.72 11.07
N GLY A 40 4.12 3.65 10.34
CA GLY A 40 5.06 2.62 10.74
C GLY A 40 5.09 1.47 9.77
N LEU A 41 5.98 0.55 10.08
CA LEU A 41 6.13 -0.69 9.34
C LEU A 41 5.78 -1.84 10.28
N TYR A 42 5.03 -2.79 9.78
CA TYR A 42 4.67 -3.98 10.54
C TYR A 42 4.77 -5.16 9.58
N GLU A 43 6.00 -5.55 9.31
CA GLU A 43 6.31 -6.51 8.24
C GLU A 43 5.37 -7.69 8.20
N PRO A 44 4.81 -8.03 7.04
CA PRO A 44 5.03 -7.43 5.71
C PRO A 44 4.06 -6.30 5.37
N LEU A 45 3.50 -5.67 6.37
CA LEU A 45 2.47 -4.64 6.21
C LEU A 45 3.06 -3.26 6.50
N ILE A 46 2.40 -2.24 5.97
CA ILE A 46 2.63 -0.86 6.42
C ILE A 46 1.42 -0.43 7.21
N VAL A 47 1.62 0.50 8.14
CA VAL A 47 0.55 1.04 8.96
C VAL A 47 0.27 2.45 8.52
N ILE A 48 -0.98 2.71 8.14
CA ILE A 48 -1.42 4.03 7.71
C ILE A 48 -2.47 4.53 8.70
N GLU A 49 -2.34 5.78 9.14
CA GLU A 49 -3.31 6.39 10.05
C GLU A 49 -3.82 7.69 9.47
N LYS A 50 -5.10 7.91 9.65
CA LYS A 50 -5.75 9.14 9.22
C LYS A 50 -6.52 9.72 10.39
N GLY A 51 -6.40 11.05 10.56
CA GLY A 51 -7.11 11.74 11.60
C GLY A 51 -6.30 11.85 12.88
N THR A 52 -6.78 12.72 13.77
CA THR A 52 -6.09 12.97 15.02
C THR A 52 -6.92 12.60 16.23
N ILE A 53 -8.23 12.48 16.07
CA ILE A 53 -9.11 12.17 17.19
C ILE A 53 -9.52 10.72 17.12
N ASN A 54 -10.27 10.36 16.09
CA ASN A 54 -10.66 8.96 15.89
C ASN A 54 -9.75 8.38 14.84
N LYS A 55 -8.55 8.02 15.23
CA LYS A 55 -7.58 7.51 14.29
C LYS A 55 -8.01 6.14 13.75
N GLU A 56 -8.11 6.07 12.44
CA GLU A 56 -8.31 4.80 11.77
C GLU A 56 -6.97 4.27 11.34
N LYS A 57 -6.73 3.01 11.62
CA LYS A 57 -5.47 2.37 11.22
C LYS A 57 -5.75 1.37 10.12
N LEU A 58 -4.97 1.48 9.07
CA LEU A 58 -5.01 0.52 7.97
C LEU A 58 -3.71 -0.27 8.00
N TYR A 59 -3.82 -1.58 7.96
CA TYR A 59 -2.67 -2.47 7.89
C TYR A 59 -2.63 -3.05 6.49
N ILE A 60 -1.77 -2.51 5.66
CA ILE A 60 -1.80 -2.75 4.22
C ILE A 60 -0.55 -3.47 3.77
N PRO A 61 -0.70 -4.61 3.07
CA PRO A 61 0.46 -5.34 2.56
C PRO A 61 1.27 -4.50 1.58
N LYS A 62 2.57 -4.65 1.64
CA LYS A 62 3.44 -3.93 0.71
C LYS A 62 3.12 -4.26 -0.74
N SER A 63 2.54 -5.43 -1.00
CA SER A 63 2.18 -5.83 -2.35
C SER A 63 1.10 -4.97 -2.99
N VAL A 64 0.37 -4.19 -2.19
CA VAL A 64 -0.66 -3.28 -2.70
C VAL A 64 -0.05 -1.99 -3.23
N ILE A 65 1.18 -1.68 -2.83
CA ILE A 65 1.83 -0.43 -3.20
C ILE A 65 2.17 -0.46 -4.67
N GLU A 66 1.80 0.61 -5.40
CA GLU A 66 2.14 0.71 -6.81
C GLU A 66 3.41 1.48 -7.05
N LYS A 67 3.58 2.59 -6.34
CA LYS A 67 4.78 3.40 -6.50
C LYS A 67 4.88 4.41 -5.39
N TYR A 68 6.06 4.97 -5.24
CA TYR A 68 6.31 6.09 -4.33
C TYR A 68 6.92 7.20 -5.17
N SER A 69 6.27 8.34 -5.24
CA SER A 69 6.71 9.41 -6.09
C SER A 69 6.35 10.76 -5.47
N VAL A 70 7.33 11.64 -5.41
CA VAL A 70 7.16 13.03 -4.93
C VAL A 70 6.47 13.03 -3.57
N ASN A 71 7.01 12.23 -2.65
CA ASN A 71 6.57 12.16 -1.26
C ASN A 71 5.14 11.64 -1.07
N VAL A 72 4.63 10.92 -2.06
CA VAL A 72 3.30 10.30 -1.97
C VAL A 72 3.42 8.82 -2.32
N LEU A 73 2.82 8.00 -1.48
CA LEU A 73 2.76 6.57 -1.70
C LEU A 73 1.42 6.24 -2.36
N TYR A 74 1.48 5.65 -3.54
CA TYR A 74 0.28 5.34 -4.31
C TYR A 74 -0.07 3.88 -4.17
N LEU A 75 -1.34 3.62 -3.83
CA LEU A 75 -1.83 2.29 -3.58
C LEU A 75 -2.73 1.84 -4.71
N GLY A 76 -2.72 0.56 -5.01
CA GLY A 76 -3.50 0.00 -6.10
C GLY A 76 -4.89 -0.46 -5.68
N ILE A 77 -5.46 0.19 -4.67
CA ILE A 77 -6.80 -0.15 -4.19
C ILE A 77 -7.61 1.13 -4.03
N THR A 78 -8.93 0.97 -4.03
CA THR A 78 -9.82 2.12 -3.80
C THR A 78 -9.89 2.43 -2.31
N GLU A 79 -10.41 3.62 -2.00
CA GLU A 79 -10.63 3.98 -0.61
C GLU A 79 -11.57 3.00 0.08
N GLN A 80 -12.61 2.58 -0.61
CA GLN A 80 -13.58 1.65 -0.04
C GLN A 80 -12.93 0.30 0.26
N GLU A 81 -12.12 -0.18 -0.66
CA GLU A 81 -11.40 -1.44 -0.44
C GLU A 81 -10.46 -1.34 0.76
N ALA A 82 -9.78 -0.20 0.87
CA ALA A 82 -8.88 0.00 1.99
C ALA A 82 -9.62 -0.11 3.30
N LYS A 83 -10.76 0.54 3.39
CA LYS A 83 -11.55 0.53 4.62
C LYS A 83 -12.16 -0.83 4.91
N ASP A 84 -12.67 -1.49 3.88
CA ASP A 84 -13.38 -2.75 4.08
C ASP A 84 -12.45 -3.90 4.45
N ILE A 85 -11.25 -3.90 3.91
CA ILE A 85 -10.37 -5.05 4.04
C ILE A 85 -9.30 -4.85 5.11
N TYR A 86 -8.78 -3.64 5.24
CA TYR A 86 -7.53 -3.43 5.96
C TYR A 86 -7.65 -2.66 7.26
N THR A 87 -8.84 -2.20 7.62
CA THR A 87 -9.02 -1.46 8.86
C THR A 87 -8.98 -2.41 10.05
N GLN A 88 -8.12 -2.10 11.03
CA GLN A 88 -8.07 -2.85 12.27
C GLN A 88 -7.71 -1.93 13.41
N GLU A 89 -8.27 -2.20 14.59
CA GLU A 89 -7.97 -1.40 15.78
C GLU A 89 -6.65 -1.80 16.42
N SER A 90 -6.27 -3.04 16.29
CA SER A 90 -5.04 -3.53 16.87
C SER A 90 -4.23 -4.26 15.80
N PRO A 91 -2.92 -4.40 16.03
CA PRO A 91 -2.08 -5.07 15.04
C PRO A 91 -2.56 -6.49 14.77
N PRO A 92 -2.58 -6.91 13.50
CA PRO A 92 -3.04 -8.25 13.17
C PRO A 92 -2.08 -9.33 13.68
N THR A 93 -2.66 -10.47 14.02
CA THR A 93 -1.87 -11.65 14.36
C THR A 93 -1.26 -12.26 13.10
N GLU A 94 -0.39 -13.23 13.28
CA GLU A 94 0.20 -13.92 12.14
C GLU A 94 -0.85 -14.54 11.23
N ASP A 95 -1.87 -15.15 11.84
CA ASP A 95 -2.94 -15.76 11.04
C ASP A 95 -3.72 -14.70 10.29
N GLU A 96 -3.98 -13.57 10.94
CA GLU A 96 -4.69 -12.48 10.30
C GLU A 96 -3.88 -11.90 9.16
N ILE A 97 -2.56 -11.79 9.33
CA ILE A 97 -1.71 -11.31 8.26
C ILE A 97 -1.79 -12.23 7.05
N LYS A 98 -1.78 -13.54 7.29
CA LYS A 98 -1.88 -14.51 6.19
C LYS A 98 -3.21 -14.36 5.46
N GLN A 99 -4.28 -14.14 6.21
CA GLN A 99 -5.59 -13.92 5.60
C GLN A 99 -5.61 -12.65 4.77
N ILE A 100 -5.04 -11.59 5.31
CA ILE A 100 -4.96 -10.32 4.59
C ILE A 100 -4.19 -10.49 3.29
N GLU A 101 -3.06 -11.18 3.36
CA GLU A 101 -2.24 -11.39 2.17
C GLU A 101 -2.95 -12.26 1.14
N THR A 102 -3.68 -13.27 1.59
CA THR A 102 -4.42 -14.13 0.70
C THR A 102 -5.54 -13.36 -0.01
N ILE A 103 -6.29 -12.57 0.74
CA ILE A 103 -7.34 -11.75 0.15
C ILE A 103 -6.75 -10.79 -0.87
N THR A 104 -5.63 -10.16 -0.51
CA THR A 104 -4.96 -9.20 -1.38
C THR A 104 -4.50 -9.87 -2.66
N GLU A 105 -3.88 -11.03 -2.54
CA GLU A 105 -3.39 -11.73 -3.72
C GLU A 105 -4.53 -12.11 -4.64
N ASN A 106 -5.64 -12.59 -4.08
CA ASN A 106 -6.79 -12.95 -4.88
C ASN A 106 -7.37 -11.76 -5.62
N ARG A 107 -7.38 -10.59 -4.99
CA ARG A 107 -7.87 -9.39 -5.63
C ARG A 107 -6.95 -8.95 -6.76
N ILE A 108 -5.65 -9.04 -6.55
CA ILE A 108 -4.69 -8.69 -7.59
C ILE A 108 -4.87 -9.60 -8.80
N LEU A 109 -5.03 -10.89 -8.56
CA LEU A 109 -5.23 -11.84 -9.65
C LEU A 109 -6.53 -11.59 -10.39
N ALA A 110 -7.60 -11.28 -9.66
CA ALA A 110 -8.88 -10.97 -10.28
C ALA A 110 -8.78 -9.71 -11.13
N SER A 111 -8.07 -8.70 -10.64
CA SER A 111 -7.89 -7.46 -11.37
C SER A 111 -7.11 -7.69 -12.66
N ARG A 112 -6.07 -8.51 -12.59
CA ARG A 112 -5.32 -8.84 -13.79
C ARG A 112 -6.17 -9.57 -14.80
N ARG A 113 -7.01 -10.48 -14.32
CA ARG A 113 -7.89 -11.21 -15.20
C ARG A 113 -8.87 -10.28 -15.89
N ASN A 114 -9.40 -9.34 -15.15
CA ASN A 114 -10.35 -8.37 -15.71
C ASN A 114 -9.71 -7.45 -16.73
N ASN A 115 -8.42 -7.21 -16.59
CA ASN A 115 -7.72 -6.31 -17.50
C ASN A 115 -7.29 -6.97 -18.78
N ARG A 116 -7.55 -8.24 -18.94
CA ARG A 116 -7.08 -8.92 -20.12
C ARG A 116 -7.88 -8.61 -21.36
N ASN A 117 -9.02 -8.13 -21.23
CA ASN A 117 -9.82 -7.85 -22.42
C ASN A 117 -9.34 -6.71 -23.24
#